data_74cb12c33bab29c4d90870eb9558ec24
#
_entry.id   74cb12c33bab29c4d90870eb9558ec24
#
_cell.length_a   1.000
_cell.length_b   1.000
_cell.length_c   1.000
_cell.angle_alpha   90.00
_cell.angle_beta   90.00
_cell.angle_gamma   90.00
#
_symmetry.space_group_name_H-M   'P 1'
#
loop_
_entity.id
_entity.type
_entity.pdbx_description
1 polymer ?
#
loop_
_entity_poly.entity_id
_entity_poly.type
_entity_poly.pdbx_seq_one_letter_code
_entity_poly.pdbx_strand_id
1 'polypeptide(L)'
;MQNFIEINNVSKTYGTYKALNDISIKVPKQSIYGLLGPNGAGKTTLIRMLNQITAPDQGEIIFNGEKLNRNHISQIGYLPEERGLYKTMKVGEQAIYLAQLKGVSQKEAEKRLKYWFKKFDILSWWDKKVEELSKGMQQKIQFIVTVIHEPQLLIFDEPFSGFDPINVNLLKKEILELRDKGATIIFSTHNMASVEELCDNIMLINKGQKILEGSVYQIKQDFKDHSFEIVLRQQDNKTTRQQED
;
A
#
# COMPACT_ATOMS: atom_id res chain seq x y z
N MET A 1 3.85 -0.56 -22.38
CA MET A 1 4.12 -1.31 -21.14
C MET A 1 3.05 -2.38 -20.97
N GLN A 2 3.38 -3.56 -20.44
CA GLN A 2 2.40 -4.62 -20.20
C GLN A 2 1.64 -4.30 -18.91
N ASN A 3 0.32 -4.42 -18.93
CA ASN A 3 -0.51 -4.29 -17.74
C ASN A 3 -0.46 -5.56 -16.90
N PHE A 4 -0.39 -5.43 -15.59
CA PHE A 4 -0.45 -6.55 -14.65
C PHE A 4 -1.88 -6.78 -14.15
N ILE A 5 -2.59 -5.68 -13.86
CA ILE A 5 -4.03 -5.71 -13.54
C ILE A 5 -4.77 -4.87 -14.56
N GLU A 6 -5.86 -5.42 -15.09
CA GLU A 6 -6.83 -4.67 -15.88
C GLU A 6 -8.21 -4.86 -15.27
N ILE A 7 -8.87 -3.78 -14.98
CA ILE A 7 -10.25 -3.74 -14.49
C ILE A 7 -11.09 -3.14 -15.59
N ASN A 8 -12.07 -3.88 -16.09
CA ASN A 8 -12.86 -3.52 -17.24
C ASN A 8 -14.34 -3.37 -16.85
N ASN A 9 -14.84 -2.13 -16.85
CA ASN A 9 -16.24 -1.76 -16.63
C ASN A 9 -16.86 -2.39 -15.36
N VAL A 10 -16.09 -2.44 -14.27
CA VAL A 10 -16.51 -3.09 -13.03
C VAL A 10 -17.51 -2.22 -12.28
N SER A 11 -18.66 -2.83 -11.96
CA SER A 11 -19.70 -2.23 -11.12
C SER A 11 -20.04 -3.14 -9.93
N LYS A 12 -20.42 -2.53 -8.80
CA LYS A 12 -20.85 -3.23 -7.58
C LYS A 12 -21.91 -2.45 -6.83
N THR A 13 -22.99 -3.16 -6.47
CA THR A 13 -24.11 -2.61 -5.71
C THR A 13 -24.35 -3.44 -4.45
N TYR A 14 -24.63 -2.79 -3.33
CA TYR A 14 -25.06 -3.40 -2.07
C TYR A 14 -26.44 -2.84 -1.71
N GLY A 15 -27.49 -3.67 -1.88
CA GLY A 15 -28.87 -3.20 -1.78
C GLY A 15 -29.14 -2.08 -2.80
N THR A 16 -29.44 -0.88 -2.32
CA THR A 16 -29.66 0.33 -3.16
C THR A 16 -28.40 1.17 -3.36
N TYR A 17 -27.32 0.85 -2.63
CA TYR A 17 -26.07 1.62 -2.68
C TYR A 17 -25.13 1.10 -3.76
N LYS A 18 -24.84 1.92 -4.77
CA LYS A 18 -23.88 1.64 -5.82
C LYS A 18 -22.46 2.01 -5.36
N ALA A 19 -21.73 1.02 -4.87
CA ALA A 19 -20.39 1.20 -4.32
C ALA A 19 -19.31 1.44 -5.38
N LEU A 20 -19.48 0.85 -6.58
CA LEU A 20 -18.67 1.08 -7.76
C LEU A 20 -19.56 1.19 -8.99
N ASN A 21 -19.26 2.14 -9.86
CA ASN A 21 -20.03 2.43 -11.06
C ASN A 21 -19.09 2.55 -12.26
N ASP A 22 -19.02 1.50 -13.06
CA ASP A 22 -18.29 1.46 -14.33
C ASP A 22 -16.80 1.85 -14.20
N ILE A 23 -16.09 1.21 -13.27
CA ILE A 23 -14.68 1.45 -13.04
C ILE A 23 -13.85 0.66 -14.03
N SER A 24 -12.99 1.38 -14.78
CA SER A 24 -11.99 0.79 -15.67
C SER A 24 -10.63 1.42 -15.39
N ILE A 25 -9.61 0.58 -15.10
CA ILE A 25 -8.22 0.99 -14.85
C ILE A 25 -7.24 -0.04 -15.38
N LYS A 26 -6.00 0.41 -15.62
CA LYS A 26 -4.87 -0.43 -16.04
C LYS A 26 -3.68 -0.16 -15.13
N VAL A 27 -3.26 -1.18 -14.40
CA VAL A 27 -2.08 -1.12 -13.53
C VAL A 27 -0.88 -1.71 -14.25
N PRO A 28 0.14 -0.92 -14.58
CA PRO A 28 1.34 -1.42 -15.24
C PRO A 28 2.08 -2.44 -14.35
N LYS A 29 2.75 -3.40 -15.00
CA LYS A 29 3.62 -4.35 -14.30
C LYS A 29 4.79 -3.63 -13.63
N GLN A 30 5.18 -4.09 -12.43
CA GLN A 30 6.32 -3.56 -11.67
C GLN A 30 6.21 -2.04 -11.43
N SER A 31 5.04 -1.59 -11.01
CA SER A 31 4.74 -0.20 -10.69
C SER A 31 4.00 -0.09 -9.35
N ILE A 32 4.00 1.11 -8.78
CA ILE A 32 3.16 1.46 -7.62
C ILE A 32 1.99 2.31 -8.12
N TYR A 33 0.78 1.78 -7.99
CA TYR A 33 -0.45 2.41 -8.41
C TYR A 33 -1.26 2.88 -7.21
N GLY A 34 -1.44 4.19 -7.08
CA GLY A 34 -2.19 4.80 -5.99
C GLY A 34 -3.70 4.75 -6.23
N LEU A 35 -4.43 4.21 -5.27
CA LEU A 35 -5.90 4.23 -5.23
C LEU A 35 -6.36 5.25 -4.22
N LEU A 36 -6.79 6.43 -4.68
CA LEU A 36 -7.07 7.60 -3.86
C LEU A 36 -8.56 7.89 -3.75
N GLY A 37 -8.94 8.53 -2.68
CA GLY A 37 -10.31 8.99 -2.47
C GLY A 37 -10.70 9.02 -1.00
N PRO A 38 -11.80 9.71 -0.65
CA PRO A 38 -12.29 9.79 0.73
C PRO A 38 -12.78 8.42 1.24
N ASN A 39 -13.06 8.35 2.55
CA ASN A 39 -13.70 7.18 3.13
C ASN A 39 -15.08 6.97 2.50
N GLY A 40 -15.43 5.71 2.22
CA GLY A 40 -16.65 5.35 1.52
C GLY A 40 -16.66 5.61 0.01
N ALA A 41 -15.55 6.06 -0.59
CA ALA A 41 -15.48 6.31 -2.04
C ALA A 41 -15.58 5.05 -2.91
N GLY A 42 -15.34 3.85 -2.36
CA GLY A 42 -15.34 2.56 -3.09
C GLY A 42 -13.99 1.84 -3.11
N LYS A 43 -12.91 2.43 -2.56
CA LYS A 43 -11.56 1.83 -2.54
C LYS A 43 -11.55 0.42 -1.96
N THR A 44 -12.06 0.25 -0.76
CA THR A 44 -12.10 -1.06 -0.08
C THR A 44 -12.96 -2.08 -0.82
N THR A 45 -14.02 -1.64 -1.51
CA THR A 45 -14.83 -2.53 -2.37
C THR A 45 -14.00 -3.07 -3.53
N LEU A 46 -13.24 -2.21 -4.20
CA LEU A 46 -12.35 -2.61 -5.29
C LEU A 46 -11.24 -3.54 -4.79
N ILE A 47 -10.62 -3.22 -3.66
CA ILE A 47 -9.60 -4.06 -3.01
C ILE A 47 -10.16 -5.45 -2.65
N ARG A 48 -11.38 -5.53 -2.12
CA ARG A 48 -12.04 -6.81 -1.81
C ARG A 48 -12.28 -7.66 -3.06
N MET A 49 -12.55 -7.05 -4.21
CA MET A 49 -12.69 -7.80 -5.47
C MET A 49 -11.34 -8.33 -5.96
N LEU A 50 -10.28 -7.53 -5.90
CA LEU A 50 -8.91 -7.96 -6.23
C LEU A 50 -8.46 -9.15 -5.36
N ASN A 51 -8.90 -9.19 -4.11
CA ASN A 51 -8.64 -10.29 -3.17
C ASN A 51 -9.66 -11.44 -3.27
N GLN A 52 -10.56 -11.45 -4.26
CA GLN A 52 -11.60 -12.48 -4.43
C GLN A 52 -12.51 -12.68 -3.20
N ILE A 53 -12.61 -11.65 -2.33
CA ILE A 53 -13.54 -11.64 -1.17
C ILE A 53 -14.97 -11.38 -1.64
N THR A 54 -15.12 -10.56 -2.68
CA THR A 54 -16.41 -10.29 -3.34
C THR A 54 -16.22 -10.27 -4.85
N ALA A 55 -17.26 -10.63 -5.60
CA ALA A 55 -17.26 -10.57 -7.05
C ALA A 55 -17.91 -9.27 -7.55
N PRO A 56 -17.49 -8.73 -8.70
CA PRO A 56 -18.22 -7.67 -9.38
C PRO A 56 -19.60 -8.14 -9.83
N ASP A 57 -20.57 -7.23 -9.90
CA ASP A 57 -21.90 -7.52 -10.47
C ASP A 57 -21.85 -7.40 -12.00
N GLN A 58 -20.98 -6.52 -12.52
CA GLN A 58 -20.73 -6.34 -13.96
C GLN A 58 -19.23 -6.10 -14.18
N GLY A 59 -18.77 -6.38 -15.40
CA GLY A 59 -17.38 -6.24 -15.79
C GLY A 59 -16.51 -7.41 -15.35
N GLU A 60 -15.21 -7.25 -15.50
CA GLU A 60 -14.24 -8.29 -15.16
C GLU A 60 -12.91 -7.70 -14.71
N ILE A 61 -12.12 -8.53 -14.04
CA ILE A 61 -10.76 -8.21 -13.60
C ILE A 61 -9.82 -9.22 -14.23
N ILE A 62 -8.78 -8.72 -14.89
CA ILE A 62 -7.69 -9.51 -15.49
C ILE A 62 -6.45 -9.37 -14.62
N PHE A 63 -5.83 -10.48 -14.31
CA PHE A 63 -4.60 -10.61 -13.53
C PHE A 63 -3.52 -11.23 -14.42
N ASN A 64 -2.50 -10.45 -14.76
CA ASN A 64 -1.38 -10.88 -15.61
C ASN A 64 -1.82 -11.59 -16.92
N GLY A 65 -2.86 -11.06 -17.57
CA GLY A 65 -3.40 -11.57 -18.84
C GLY A 65 -4.49 -12.64 -18.72
N GLU A 66 -4.78 -13.13 -17.52
CA GLU A 66 -5.84 -14.12 -17.27
C GLU A 66 -6.97 -13.54 -16.42
N LYS A 67 -8.19 -14.03 -16.59
CA LYS A 67 -9.30 -13.63 -15.74
C LYS A 67 -9.01 -13.99 -14.28
N LEU A 68 -9.11 -12.99 -13.38
CA LEU A 68 -8.83 -13.15 -11.97
C LEU A 68 -9.71 -14.26 -11.36
N ASN A 69 -9.08 -15.21 -10.70
CA ASN A 69 -9.73 -16.35 -10.07
C ASN A 69 -9.02 -16.74 -8.76
N ARG A 70 -9.54 -17.73 -8.05
CA ARG A 70 -9.04 -18.16 -6.73
C ARG A 70 -7.59 -18.67 -6.75
N ASN A 71 -7.09 -19.19 -7.87
CA ASN A 71 -5.72 -19.69 -7.97
C ASN A 71 -4.68 -18.55 -7.88
N HIS A 72 -5.08 -17.32 -8.20
CA HIS A 72 -4.20 -16.16 -8.10
C HIS A 72 -4.01 -15.65 -6.65
N ILE A 73 -4.83 -16.11 -5.68
CA ILE A 73 -4.77 -15.64 -4.27
C ILE A 73 -3.41 -15.93 -3.62
N SER A 74 -2.75 -17.02 -4.00
CA SER A 74 -1.39 -17.34 -3.53
C SER A 74 -0.33 -16.35 -4.03
N GLN A 75 -0.62 -15.64 -5.12
CA GLN A 75 0.25 -14.65 -5.75
C GLN A 75 -0.06 -13.21 -5.29
N ILE A 76 -1.04 -13.05 -4.38
CA ILE A 76 -1.49 -11.75 -3.87
C ILE A 76 -1.13 -11.65 -2.38
N GLY A 77 -0.43 -10.59 -2.02
CA GLY A 77 -0.24 -10.15 -0.64
C GLY A 77 -1.17 -8.98 -0.33
N TYR A 78 -1.97 -9.10 0.71
CA TYR A 78 -2.89 -8.05 1.13
C TYR A 78 -2.62 -7.63 2.57
N LEU A 79 -2.32 -6.36 2.75
CA LEU A 79 -2.22 -5.69 4.04
C LEU A 79 -3.47 -4.83 4.24
N PRO A 80 -4.45 -5.29 5.02
CA PRO A 80 -5.65 -4.51 5.32
C PRO A 80 -5.36 -3.38 6.32
N GLU A 81 -6.22 -2.35 6.32
CA GLU A 81 -6.19 -1.28 7.32
C GLU A 81 -6.39 -1.83 8.74
N GLU A 82 -7.33 -2.77 8.91
CA GLU A 82 -7.57 -3.44 10.20
C GLU A 82 -6.64 -4.63 10.38
N ARG A 83 -6.20 -4.84 11.62
CA ARG A 83 -5.24 -5.91 11.95
C ARG A 83 -5.91 -7.26 12.02
N GLY A 84 -5.43 -8.21 11.20
CA GLY A 84 -5.92 -9.59 11.14
C GLY A 84 -5.06 -10.59 11.94
N LEU A 85 -4.26 -10.14 12.91
CA LEU A 85 -3.40 -11.02 13.69
C LEU A 85 -4.14 -11.69 14.86
N TYR A 86 -3.87 -12.97 15.12
CA TYR A 86 -4.42 -13.72 16.25
C TYR A 86 -3.70 -13.34 17.55
N LYS A 87 -4.41 -12.69 18.46
CA LYS A 87 -3.83 -12.05 19.65
C LYS A 87 -3.09 -13.01 20.58
N THR A 88 -3.60 -14.23 20.76
CA THR A 88 -3.07 -15.22 21.71
C THR A 88 -1.93 -16.07 21.16
N MET A 89 -1.67 -16.03 19.84
CA MET A 89 -0.56 -16.76 19.24
C MET A 89 0.77 -16.05 19.43
N LYS A 90 1.86 -16.82 19.49
CA LYS A 90 3.20 -16.26 19.42
C LYS A 90 3.49 -15.71 18.02
N VAL A 91 4.27 -14.65 17.96
CA VAL A 91 4.58 -13.93 16.70
C VAL A 91 5.23 -14.85 15.68
N GLY A 92 6.26 -15.61 16.06
CA GLY A 92 6.95 -16.54 15.16
C GLY A 92 6.04 -17.67 14.65
N GLU A 93 5.26 -18.29 15.55
CA GLU A 93 4.32 -19.36 15.21
C GLU A 93 3.26 -18.87 14.21
N GLN A 94 2.65 -17.71 14.49
CA GLN A 94 1.64 -17.13 13.63
C GLN A 94 2.20 -16.76 12.25
N ALA A 95 3.39 -16.15 12.20
CA ALA A 95 4.01 -15.74 10.97
C ALA A 95 4.36 -16.96 10.09
N ILE A 96 4.84 -18.06 10.66
CA ILE A 96 5.05 -19.33 9.97
C ILE A 96 3.72 -19.88 9.45
N TYR A 97 2.69 -19.92 10.30
CA TYR A 97 1.36 -20.42 9.93
C TYR A 97 0.78 -19.64 8.73
N LEU A 98 0.82 -18.30 8.78
CA LEU A 98 0.32 -17.46 7.69
C LEU A 98 1.12 -17.63 6.40
N ALA A 99 2.44 -17.83 6.48
CA ALA A 99 3.29 -18.15 5.32
C ALA A 99 2.93 -19.50 4.70
N GLN A 100 2.66 -20.53 5.54
CA GLN A 100 2.24 -21.84 5.08
C GLN A 100 0.87 -21.81 4.37
N LEU A 101 -0.07 -21.00 4.82
CA LEU A 101 -1.35 -20.78 4.13
C LEU A 101 -1.17 -20.20 2.72
N LYS A 102 -0.04 -19.54 2.45
CA LYS A 102 0.34 -19.03 1.13
C LYS A 102 1.24 -19.99 0.34
N GLY A 103 1.41 -21.22 0.82
CA GLY A 103 2.18 -22.27 0.12
C GLY A 103 3.68 -22.28 0.41
N VAL A 104 4.18 -21.47 1.33
CA VAL A 104 5.59 -21.48 1.74
C VAL A 104 5.83 -22.64 2.71
N SER A 105 6.85 -23.48 2.47
CA SER A 105 7.19 -24.55 3.40
C SER A 105 7.65 -23.99 4.75
N GLN A 106 7.46 -24.73 5.85
CA GLN A 106 7.87 -24.30 7.19
C GLN A 106 9.35 -23.88 7.23
N LYS A 107 10.24 -24.71 6.66
CA LYS A 107 11.68 -24.43 6.64
C LYS A 107 12.04 -23.14 5.91
N GLU A 108 11.38 -22.89 4.78
CA GLU A 108 11.60 -21.64 4.02
C GLU A 108 10.95 -20.44 4.72
N ALA A 109 9.78 -20.61 5.33
CA ALA A 109 9.13 -19.57 6.12
C ALA A 109 10.01 -19.12 7.30
N GLU A 110 10.56 -20.06 8.07
CA GLU A 110 11.49 -19.74 9.16
C GLU A 110 12.74 -18.99 8.70
N LYS A 111 13.32 -19.39 7.57
CA LYS A 111 14.48 -18.72 6.96
C LYS A 111 14.15 -17.28 6.56
N ARG A 112 13.05 -17.09 5.83
CA ARG A 112 12.59 -15.76 5.38
C ARG A 112 12.19 -14.87 6.56
N LEU A 113 11.51 -15.42 7.58
CA LEU A 113 11.15 -14.69 8.79
C LEU A 113 12.37 -14.22 9.57
N LYS A 114 13.39 -15.07 9.75
CA LYS A 114 14.65 -14.66 10.40
C LYS A 114 15.33 -13.51 9.67
N TYR A 115 15.30 -13.52 8.33
CA TYR A 115 15.81 -12.40 7.51
C TYR A 115 15.01 -11.11 7.78
N TRP A 116 13.68 -11.16 7.68
CA TRP A 116 12.81 -10.01 7.88
C TRP A 116 12.87 -9.48 9.31
N PHE A 117 12.88 -10.37 10.31
CA PHE A 117 12.94 -9.99 11.72
C PHE A 117 14.28 -9.33 12.06
N LYS A 118 15.38 -9.81 11.47
CA LYS A 118 16.67 -9.14 11.58
C LYS A 118 16.67 -7.77 10.90
N LYS A 119 16.11 -7.65 9.69
CA LYS A 119 16.03 -6.41 8.93
C LYS A 119 15.23 -5.33 9.66
N PHE A 120 14.16 -5.73 10.38
CA PHE A 120 13.29 -4.82 11.14
C PHE A 120 13.71 -4.67 12.62
N ASP A 121 14.81 -5.33 13.03
CA ASP A 121 15.32 -5.35 14.40
C ASP A 121 14.28 -5.84 15.44
N ILE A 122 13.61 -6.96 15.13
CA ILE A 122 12.51 -7.51 15.91
C ILE A 122 12.66 -9.00 16.24
N LEU A 123 13.88 -9.54 16.17
CA LEU A 123 14.12 -10.96 16.48
C LEU A 123 13.70 -11.34 17.90
N SER A 124 13.82 -10.40 18.85
CA SER A 124 13.40 -10.58 20.25
C SER A 124 11.88 -10.74 20.44
N TRP A 125 11.09 -10.51 19.38
CA TRP A 125 9.62 -10.64 19.47
C TRP A 125 9.13 -12.04 19.10
N TRP A 126 10.02 -12.93 18.65
CA TRP A 126 9.66 -14.24 18.12
C TRP A 126 8.74 -15.05 19.06
N ASP A 127 9.05 -15.09 20.36
CA ASP A 127 8.32 -15.85 21.37
C ASP A 127 7.26 -15.04 22.11
N LYS A 128 7.14 -13.73 21.85
CA LYS A 128 6.09 -12.89 22.43
C LYS A 128 4.74 -13.23 21.82
N LYS A 129 3.67 -13.11 22.62
CA LYS A 129 2.32 -13.14 22.10
C LYS A 129 2.00 -11.83 21.36
N VAL A 130 1.14 -11.90 20.35
CA VAL A 130 0.75 -10.71 19.58
C VAL A 130 0.07 -9.65 20.45
N GLU A 131 -0.69 -10.05 21.47
CA GLU A 131 -1.33 -9.13 22.43
C GLU A 131 -0.34 -8.30 23.28
N GLU A 132 0.90 -8.75 23.41
CA GLU A 132 1.97 -8.04 24.14
C GLU A 132 2.62 -6.93 23.26
N LEU A 133 2.29 -6.89 21.98
CA LEU A 133 2.84 -5.93 21.03
C LEU A 133 2.02 -4.65 20.97
N SER A 134 2.71 -3.50 20.89
CA SER A 134 2.06 -2.23 20.55
C SER A 134 1.44 -2.26 19.16
N LYS A 135 0.56 -1.29 18.87
CA LYS A 135 -0.08 -1.17 17.56
C LYS A 135 0.94 -1.10 16.41
N GLY A 136 1.98 -0.27 16.53
CA GLY A 136 3.04 -0.17 15.51
C GLY A 136 3.86 -1.45 15.37
N MET A 137 4.11 -2.17 16.49
CA MET A 137 4.78 -3.48 16.45
C MET A 137 3.95 -4.52 15.69
N GLN A 138 2.64 -4.60 15.95
CA GLN A 138 1.73 -5.50 15.23
C GLN A 138 1.70 -5.19 13.73
N GLN A 139 1.77 -3.90 13.35
CA GLN A 139 1.79 -3.47 11.96
C GLN A 139 3.05 -3.96 11.22
N LYS A 140 4.24 -3.93 11.89
CA LYS A 140 5.46 -4.52 11.32
C LYS A 140 5.29 -6.00 11.02
N ILE A 141 4.73 -6.76 11.97
CA ILE A 141 4.48 -8.19 11.78
C ILE A 141 3.50 -8.41 10.63
N GLN A 142 2.43 -7.63 10.58
CA GLN A 142 1.43 -7.74 9.51
C GLN A 142 2.01 -7.44 8.13
N PHE A 143 2.88 -6.42 8.02
CA PHE A 143 3.63 -6.16 6.78
C PHE A 143 4.49 -7.37 6.39
N ILE A 144 5.28 -7.91 7.32
CA ILE A 144 6.18 -9.04 7.05
C ILE A 144 5.39 -10.27 6.55
N VAL A 145 4.29 -10.64 7.22
CA VAL A 145 3.49 -11.79 6.79
C VAL A 145 2.77 -11.56 5.46
N THR A 146 2.55 -10.30 5.09
CA THR A 146 1.98 -9.94 3.79
C THR A 146 2.97 -10.18 2.65
N VAL A 147 4.26 -9.94 2.86
CA VAL A 147 5.29 -9.99 1.80
C VAL A 147 6.12 -11.28 1.78
N ILE A 148 6.05 -12.09 2.83
CA ILE A 148 6.95 -13.24 3.06
C ILE A 148 6.89 -14.32 1.98
N HIS A 149 5.73 -14.47 1.33
CA HIS A 149 5.54 -15.44 0.24
C HIS A 149 5.93 -14.91 -1.14
N GLU A 150 6.54 -13.70 -1.19
CA GLU A 150 7.02 -13.05 -2.42
C GLU A 150 5.93 -12.91 -3.49
N PRO A 151 4.80 -12.28 -3.18
CA PRO A 151 3.68 -12.15 -4.09
C PRO A 151 4.02 -11.28 -5.30
N GLN A 152 3.37 -11.56 -6.44
CA GLN A 152 3.49 -10.75 -7.65
C GLN A 152 2.66 -9.45 -7.57
N LEU A 153 1.53 -9.48 -6.85
CA LEU A 153 0.70 -8.32 -6.52
C LEU A 153 0.70 -8.08 -5.03
N LEU A 154 1.03 -6.87 -4.62
CA LEU A 154 0.89 -6.38 -3.26
C LEU A 154 -0.22 -5.33 -3.20
N ILE A 155 -1.11 -5.46 -2.26
CA ILE A 155 -2.18 -4.49 -2.00
C ILE A 155 -2.01 -3.98 -0.57
N PHE A 156 -1.72 -2.70 -0.43
CA PHE A 156 -1.54 -2.03 0.85
C PHE A 156 -2.67 -1.03 1.07
N ASP A 157 -3.54 -1.30 2.05
CA ASP A 157 -4.65 -0.43 2.42
C ASP A 157 -4.29 0.35 3.67
N GLU A 158 -4.04 1.66 3.51
CA GLU A 158 -3.58 2.59 4.56
C GLU A 158 -2.36 2.05 5.37
N PRO A 159 -1.27 1.60 4.72
CA PRO A 159 -0.20 0.84 5.38
C PRO A 159 0.56 1.61 6.44
N PHE A 160 0.49 2.93 6.44
CA PHE A 160 1.22 3.78 7.39
C PHE A 160 0.41 4.18 8.62
N SER A 161 -0.87 3.77 8.67
CA SER A 161 -1.75 4.06 9.80
C SER A 161 -1.19 3.48 11.10
N GLY A 162 -0.94 4.36 12.09
CA GLY A 162 -0.47 3.97 13.42
C GLY A 162 1.04 3.74 13.55
N PHE A 163 1.83 4.09 12.52
CA PHE A 163 3.29 4.15 12.62
C PHE A 163 3.79 5.54 13.02
N ASP A 164 4.93 5.56 13.69
CA ASP A 164 5.74 6.76 13.85
C ASP A 164 6.54 7.08 12.57
N PRO A 165 7.03 8.32 12.39
CA PRO A 165 7.72 8.73 11.16
C PRO A 165 8.95 7.88 10.79
N ILE A 166 9.69 7.37 11.76
CA ILE A 166 10.90 6.55 11.51
C ILE A 166 10.49 5.23 10.87
N ASN A 167 9.47 4.58 11.42
CA ASN A 167 8.95 3.33 10.90
C ASN A 167 8.24 3.51 9.54
N VAL A 168 7.58 4.65 9.31
CA VAL A 168 7.02 5.00 7.99
C VAL A 168 8.11 5.02 6.93
N ASN A 169 9.24 5.69 7.17
CA ASN A 169 10.35 5.77 6.22
C ASN A 169 10.96 4.40 5.92
N LEU A 170 11.09 3.55 6.94
CA LEU A 170 11.53 2.16 6.76
C LEU A 170 10.57 1.41 5.83
N LEU A 171 9.25 1.46 6.08
CA LEU A 171 8.27 0.79 5.23
C LEU A 171 8.27 1.31 3.80
N LYS A 172 8.36 2.62 3.60
CA LYS A 172 8.44 3.23 2.26
C LYS A 172 9.62 2.66 1.47
N LYS A 173 10.81 2.57 2.11
CA LYS A 173 11.98 1.96 1.50
C LYS A 173 11.73 0.50 1.11
N GLU A 174 11.11 -0.30 2.00
CA GLU A 174 10.79 -1.70 1.71
C GLU A 174 9.80 -1.84 0.55
N ILE A 175 8.79 -0.97 0.49
CA ILE A 175 7.80 -0.95 -0.60
C ILE A 175 8.50 -0.68 -1.95
N LEU A 176 9.41 0.28 -2.01
CA LEU A 176 10.21 0.57 -3.21
C LEU A 176 11.11 -0.62 -3.58
N GLU A 177 11.80 -1.23 -2.61
CA GLU A 177 12.62 -2.43 -2.85
C GLU A 177 11.80 -3.61 -3.39
N LEU A 178 10.58 -3.81 -2.91
CA LEU A 178 9.67 -4.87 -3.38
C LEU A 178 9.24 -4.62 -4.83
N ARG A 179 8.91 -3.37 -5.20
CA ARG A 179 8.65 -2.99 -6.59
C ARG A 179 9.86 -3.26 -7.48
N ASP A 180 11.04 -2.84 -7.04
CA ASP A 180 12.28 -2.98 -7.81
C ASP A 180 12.66 -4.46 -8.01
N LYS A 181 12.24 -5.34 -7.11
CA LYS A 181 12.35 -6.81 -7.24
C LYS A 181 11.27 -7.44 -8.12
N GLY A 182 10.37 -6.64 -8.70
CA GLY A 182 9.39 -7.10 -9.68
C GLY A 182 7.93 -7.16 -9.19
N ALA A 183 7.65 -6.83 -7.94
CA ALA A 183 6.27 -6.77 -7.46
C ALA A 183 5.51 -5.60 -8.08
N THR A 184 4.24 -5.84 -8.43
CA THR A 184 3.28 -4.78 -8.75
C THR A 184 2.52 -4.42 -7.49
N ILE A 185 2.33 -3.13 -7.22
CA ILE A 185 1.80 -2.67 -5.94
C ILE A 185 0.58 -1.76 -6.17
N ILE A 186 -0.52 -2.06 -5.50
CA ILE A 186 -1.68 -1.17 -5.35
C ILE A 186 -1.60 -0.58 -3.94
N PHE A 187 -1.57 0.74 -3.87
CA PHE A 187 -1.37 1.49 -2.65
C PHE A 187 -2.58 2.40 -2.39
N SER A 188 -3.39 2.05 -1.40
CA SER A 188 -4.57 2.85 -1.01
C SER A 188 -4.20 3.77 0.13
N THR A 189 -4.41 5.07 -0.03
CA THR A 189 -4.18 6.07 1.01
C THR A 189 -4.93 7.37 0.73
N HIS A 190 -5.08 8.17 1.77
CA HIS A 190 -5.53 9.57 1.69
C HIS A 190 -4.38 10.58 1.94
N ASN A 191 -3.15 10.10 2.19
CA ASN A 191 -1.97 10.93 2.43
C ASN A 191 -1.26 11.28 1.12
N MET A 192 -1.45 12.51 0.63
CA MET A 192 -0.90 12.98 -0.64
C MET A 192 0.64 12.98 -0.68
N ALA A 193 1.33 13.31 0.42
CA ALA A 193 2.79 13.29 0.47
C ALA A 193 3.35 11.89 0.19
N SER A 194 2.72 10.84 0.74
CA SER A 194 3.11 9.46 0.47
C SER A 194 2.80 9.03 -0.97
N VAL A 195 1.73 9.56 -1.56
CA VAL A 195 1.40 9.31 -2.97
C VAL A 195 2.45 9.89 -3.89
N GLU A 196 2.84 11.14 -3.68
CA GLU A 196 3.86 11.83 -4.48
C GLU A 196 5.24 11.16 -4.40
N GLU A 197 5.55 10.58 -3.25
CA GLU A 197 6.84 9.92 -3.01
C GLU A 197 6.91 8.50 -3.58
N LEU A 198 5.80 7.77 -3.56
CA LEU A 198 5.81 6.35 -3.86
C LEU A 198 5.17 5.98 -5.19
N CYS A 199 4.09 6.67 -5.60
CA CYS A 199 3.25 6.21 -6.70
C CYS A 199 3.76 6.67 -8.06
N ASP A 200 3.76 5.75 -9.03
CA ASP A 200 4.02 6.06 -10.44
C ASP A 200 2.75 6.60 -11.12
N ASN A 201 1.63 5.95 -10.86
CA ASN A 201 0.31 6.28 -11.39
C ASN A 201 -0.73 6.30 -10.28
N ILE A 202 -1.80 7.04 -10.47
CA ILE A 202 -2.91 7.13 -9.53
C ILE A 202 -4.27 7.05 -10.21
N MET A 203 -5.27 6.60 -9.46
CA MET A 203 -6.68 6.83 -9.73
C MET A 203 -7.33 7.49 -8.52
N LEU A 204 -8.02 8.59 -8.74
CA LEU A 204 -8.90 9.20 -7.74
C LEU A 204 -10.33 8.70 -7.97
N ILE A 205 -10.88 8.06 -6.92
CA ILE A 205 -12.26 7.60 -6.89
C ILE A 205 -13.07 8.42 -5.91
N ASN A 206 -14.29 8.78 -6.28
CA ASN A 206 -15.26 9.42 -5.39
C ASN A 206 -16.67 8.92 -5.69
N LYS A 207 -17.43 8.57 -4.65
CA LYS A 207 -18.81 8.03 -4.77
C LYS A 207 -18.94 6.91 -5.81
N GLY A 208 -17.97 6.00 -5.83
CA GLY A 208 -17.92 4.86 -6.74
C GLY A 208 -17.58 5.18 -8.19
N GLN A 209 -17.19 6.41 -8.50
CA GLN A 209 -16.84 6.84 -9.87
C GLN A 209 -15.37 7.23 -9.95
N LYS A 210 -14.72 6.91 -11.08
CA LYS A 210 -13.39 7.39 -11.40
C LYS A 210 -13.44 8.87 -11.75
N ILE A 211 -12.72 9.71 -11.00
CA ILE A 211 -12.66 11.16 -11.20
C ILE A 211 -11.49 11.54 -12.12
N LEU A 212 -10.32 10.94 -11.86
CA LEU A 212 -9.13 11.12 -12.68
C LEU A 212 -8.24 9.88 -12.60
N GLU A 213 -7.40 9.71 -13.60
CA GLU A 213 -6.38 8.65 -13.66
C GLU A 213 -5.20 9.16 -14.48
N GLY A 214 -3.98 8.82 -14.08
CA GLY A 214 -2.78 9.15 -14.85
C GLY A 214 -1.51 8.99 -14.03
N SER A 215 -0.36 9.29 -14.65
CA SER A 215 0.89 9.35 -13.91
C SER A 215 0.88 10.54 -12.93
N VAL A 216 1.49 10.34 -11.75
CA VAL A 216 1.60 11.41 -10.74
C VAL A 216 2.30 12.63 -11.33
N TYR A 217 3.34 12.41 -12.13
CA TYR A 217 4.07 13.49 -12.80
C TYR A 217 3.16 14.31 -13.72
N GLN A 218 2.39 13.65 -14.62
CA GLN A 218 1.50 14.34 -15.58
C GLN A 218 0.41 15.11 -14.86
N ILE A 219 -0.27 14.49 -13.90
CA ILE A 219 -1.32 15.14 -13.11
C ILE A 219 -0.77 16.37 -12.40
N LYS A 220 0.43 16.30 -11.80
CA LYS A 220 1.07 17.47 -11.18
C LYS A 220 1.35 18.59 -12.20
N GLN A 221 1.71 18.27 -13.43
CA GLN A 221 1.92 19.29 -14.46
C GLN A 221 0.59 19.92 -14.91
N ASP A 222 -0.44 19.10 -15.12
CA ASP A 222 -1.76 19.55 -15.61
C ASP A 222 -2.48 20.47 -14.60
N PHE A 223 -2.25 20.25 -13.28
CA PHE A 223 -2.84 21.04 -12.19
C PHE A 223 -1.86 22.02 -11.53
N LYS A 224 -0.72 22.29 -12.18
CA LYS A 224 0.27 23.21 -11.64
C LYS A 224 -0.23 24.66 -11.80
N ASP A 225 -0.64 25.26 -10.67
CA ASP A 225 -0.83 26.70 -10.60
C ASP A 225 0.54 27.38 -10.83
N HIS A 226 0.60 28.37 -11.72
CA HIS A 226 1.82 29.16 -11.97
C HIS A 226 2.11 30.13 -10.81
N SER A 227 1.83 29.73 -9.59
CA SER A 227 2.15 30.48 -8.36
C SER A 227 3.58 30.15 -7.89
N PHE A 228 4.35 31.19 -7.56
CA PHE A 228 5.70 31.06 -7.01
C PHE A 228 5.69 31.57 -5.58
N GLU A 229 6.18 30.79 -4.63
CA GLU A 229 6.47 31.25 -3.29
C GLU A 229 7.85 31.92 -3.26
N ILE A 230 7.89 33.23 -3.02
CA ILE A 230 9.15 33.99 -2.89
C ILE A 230 9.49 34.09 -1.42
N VAL A 231 10.46 33.32 -0.96
CA VAL A 231 11.01 33.44 0.40
C VAL A 231 12.07 34.55 0.41
N LEU A 232 11.69 35.74 0.89
CA LEU A 232 12.64 36.83 1.12
C LEU A 232 13.38 36.56 2.42
N ARG A 233 14.71 36.27 2.31
CA ARG A 233 15.58 36.23 3.48
C ARG A 233 16.06 37.66 3.75
N GLN A 234 15.65 38.26 4.87
CA GLN A 234 16.19 39.49 5.37
C GLN A 234 17.66 39.24 5.84
N GLN A 235 18.64 39.82 5.18
CA GLN A 235 19.98 39.86 5.71
C GLN A 235 20.02 40.86 6.87
N ASP A 236 20.26 40.38 8.09
CA ASP A 236 20.53 41.24 9.24
C ASP A 236 21.86 42.01 9.00
N ASN A 237 21.75 43.22 8.48
CA ASN A 237 22.84 44.17 8.49
C ASN A 237 23.05 44.64 9.94
N LYS A 238 23.96 43.98 10.66
CA LYS A 238 24.56 44.54 11.89
C LYS A 238 25.41 45.72 11.52
N THR A 239 24.81 46.90 11.54
CA THR A 239 25.57 48.17 11.51
C THR A 239 26.24 48.35 12.87
N THR A 240 27.54 48.11 12.91
CA THR A 240 28.38 48.46 14.07
C THR A 240 28.42 49.98 14.14
N ARG A 241 27.73 50.59 15.10
CA ARG A 241 27.98 51.98 15.48
C ARG A 241 29.31 52.03 16.23
N GLN A 242 30.33 52.58 15.62
CA GLN A 242 31.48 53.08 16.32
C GLN A 242 31.04 54.37 17.01
N GLN A 243 31.17 54.39 18.33
CA GLN A 243 31.19 55.63 19.11
C GLN A 243 32.58 56.24 18.93
N GLU A 244 32.63 57.44 18.36
CA GLU A 244 33.75 58.36 18.49
C GLU A 244 33.49 59.24 19.71
N ASP A 245 34.45 59.24 20.65
CA ASP A 245 34.64 60.29 21.68
C ASP A 245 35.39 61.50 21.10
#